data_373442b9490f1a16e88ebad9df63810e
#
_entry.id   373442b9490f1a16e88ebad9df63810e
#
_cell.length_a   1.000
_cell.length_b   1.000
_cell.length_c   1.000
_cell.angle_alpha   90.00
_cell.angle_beta   90.00
_cell.angle_gamma   90.00
#
_symmetry.space_group_name_H-M   'P 1'
#
loop_
_entity.id
_entity.type
_entity.pdbx_description
1 polymer ?
#
loop_
_entity_poly.entity_id
_entity_poly.type
_entity_poly.pdbx_seq_one_letter_code
_entity_poly.pdbx_strand_id
1 'polypeptide(L)'
;MDPQKEISELKDLVKYYEVVIKNMSAPIIPSIVPKTILMPIAGLISSDRFELIRSKALQHAGEHRETECVIFDFTGVQSEDIQTFDYNELANELTALNSALKLMGLRPIYVGFNPRFVREIVHAGIQVDLEVYQTFRAALKELLDEKKESLSSK
;
A
#
# COMPACT_ATOMS: atom_id res chain seq x y z
N MET A 1 22.98 -26.62 -29.33
CA MET A 1 22.33 -25.40 -28.86
C MET A 1 23.40 -24.44 -28.39
N ASP A 2 23.33 -23.18 -28.82
CA ASP A 2 24.32 -22.17 -28.44
C ASP A 2 24.06 -21.71 -27.01
N PRO A 3 25.02 -21.92 -26.06
CA PRO A 3 24.82 -21.50 -24.68
C PRO A 3 24.61 -19.99 -24.49
N GLN A 4 25.20 -19.15 -25.34
CA GLN A 4 25.01 -17.70 -25.26
C GLN A 4 23.61 -17.28 -25.67
N LYS A 5 23.03 -17.92 -26.66
CA LYS A 5 21.67 -17.68 -27.09
C LYS A 5 20.67 -18.09 -25.99
N GLU A 6 20.92 -19.22 -25.36
CA GLU A 6 20.09 -19.73 -24.25
C GLU A 6 20.11 -18.75 -23.07
N ILE A 7 21.29 -18.24 -22.70
CA ILE A 7 21.44 -17.24 -21.62
C ILE A 7 20.70 -15.96 -21.96
N SER A 8 20.80 -15.50 -23.21
CA SER A 8 20.09 -14.29 -23.67
C SER A 8 18.57 -14.45 -23.58
N GLU A 9 18.05 -15.60 -23.99
CA GLU A 9 16.62 -15.90 -23.91
C GLU A 9 16.13 -15.96 -22.46
N LEU A 10 16.95 -16.53 -21.56
CA LEU A 10 16.62 -16.56 -20.13
C LEU A 10 16.61 -15.15 -19.52
N LYS A 11 17.58 -14.30 -19.89
CA LYS A 11 17.61 -12.91 -19.42
C LYS A 11 16.39 -12.13 -19.86
N ASP A 12 15.96 -12.32 -21.10
CA ASP A 12 14.77 -11.65 -21.63
C ASP A 12 13.51 -12.12 -20.90
N LEU A 13 13.41 -13.42 -20.60
CA LEU A 13 12.29 -14.00 -19.85
C LEU A 13 12.26 -13.46 -18.42
N VAL A 14 13.40 -13.36 -17.76
CA VAL A 14 13.49 -12.79 -16.40
C VAL A 14 13.03 -11.33 -16.41
N LYS A 15 13.46 -10.52 -17.38
CA LYS A 15 13.02 -9.13 -17.51
C LYS A 15 11.51 -9.04 -17.72
N TYR A 16 10.94 -9.91 -18.55
CA TYR A 16 9.49 -9.95 -18.79
C TYR A 16 8.73 -10.22 -17.49
N TYR A 17 9.15 -11.24 -16.72
CA TYR A 17 8.50 -11.58 -15.45
C TYR A 17 8.69 -10.49 -14.41
N GLU A 18 9.83 -9.81 -14.36
CA GLU A 18 10.04 -8.67 -13.47
C GLU A 18 9.04 -7.55 -13.75
N VAL A 19 8.78 -7.24 -15.02
CA VAL A 19 7.78 -6.23 -15.41
C VAL A 19 6.38 -6.67 -14.99
N VAL A 20 6.03 -7.94 -15.24
CA VAL A 20 4.72 -8.50 -14.86
C VAL A 20 4.53 -8.39 -13.33
N ILE A 21 5.53 -8.80 -12.55
CA ILE A 21 5.48 -8.75 -11.09
C ILE A 21 5.32 -7.31 -10.61
N LYS A 22 6.06 -6.36 -11.18
CA LYS A 22 5.93 -4.94 -10.83
C LYS A 22 4.51 -4.43 -11.07
N ASN A 23 3.91 -4.78 -12.20
CA ASN A 23 2.57 -4.34 -12.55
C ASN A 23 1.50 -4.94 -11.64
N MET A 24 1.75 -6.15 -11.12
CA MET A 24 0.80 -6.86 -10.24
C MET A 24 1.01 -6.53 -8.75
N SER A 25 2.18 -6.04 -8.35
CA SER A 25 2.53 -5.90 -6.93
C SER A 25 1.89 -4.70 -6.24
N ALA A 26 1.38 -3.73 -7.01
CA ALA A 26 0.73 -2.54 -6.46
C ALA A 26 -0.43 -2.10 -7.36
N PRO A 27 -1.48 -2.92 -7.49
CA PRO A 27 -2.63 -2.53 -8.31
C PRO A 27 -3.38 -1.36 -7.69
N ILE A 28 -4.00 -0.53 -8.53
CA ILE A 28 -4.82 0.60 -8.09
C ILE A 28 -6.25 0.34 -8.55
N ILE A 29 -7.17 0.30 -7.59
CA ILE A 29 -8.56 -0.05 -7.83
C ILE A 29 -9.45 1.11 -7.36
N PRO A 30 -10.35 1.64 -8.22
CA PRO A 30 -11.31 2.64 -7.74
C PRO A 30 -12.28 2.00 -6.75
N SER A 31 -12.63 2.75 -5.72
CA SER A 31 -13.60 2.28 -4.72
C SER A 31 -15.00 2.83 -4.99
N ILE A 32 -15.97 2.36 -4.22
CA ILE A 32 -17.36 2.90 -4.29
C ILE A 32 -17.46 4.30 -3.71
N VAL A 33 -16.47 4.73 -2.92
CA VAL A 33 -16.42 6.10 -2.40
C VAL A 33 -15.75 6.97 -3.45
N PRO A 34 -16.40 8.07 -3.90
CA PRO A 34 -15.78 8.95 -4.90
C PRO A 34 -14.44 9.50 -4.41
N LYS A 35 -13.51 9.70 -5.36
CA LYS A 35 -12.18 10.27 -5.13
C LYS A 35 -11.30 9.43 -4.19
N THR A 36 -11.67 8.17 -3.98
CA THR A 36 -10.97 7.23 -3.10
C THR A 36 -10.55 6.00 -3.89
N ILE A 37 -9.26 5.65 -3.82
CA ILE A 37 -8.72 4.46 -4.48
C ILE A 37 -8.25 3.46 -3.44
N LEU A 38 -8.24 2.18 -3.84
CA LEU A 38 -7.78 1.05 -3.04
C LEU A 38 -6.48 0.52 -3.65
N MET A 39 -5.48 0.30 -2.83
CA MET A 39 -4.25 -0.39 -3.22
C MET A 39 -4.09 -1.64 -2.33
N PRO A 40 -4.54 -2.82 -2.80
CA PRO A 40 -4.33 -4.05 -2.04
C PRO A 40 -2.87 -4.48 -2.10
N ILE A 41 -2.35 -4.91 -0.95
CA ILE A 41 -0.96 -5.35 -0.80
C ILE A 41 -0.99 -6.77 -0.26
N ALA A 42 -0.33 -7.69 -0.96
CA ALA A 42 -0.29 -9.09 -0.58
C ALA A 42 1.12 -9.65 -0.81
N GLY A 43 1.43 -10.73 -0.10
CA GLY A 43 2.70 -11.42 -0.24
C GLY A 43 3.86 -10.71 0.45
N LEU A 44 5.06 -11.06 0.04
CA LEU A 44 6.30 -10.64 0.70
C LEU A 44 6.46 -9.11 0.74
N ILE A 45 6.78 -8.60 1.91
CA ILE A 45 7.03 -7.18 2.14
C ILE A 45 8.54 -6.93 2.13
N SER A 46 8.96 -5.88 1.42
CA SER A 46 10.35 -5.44 1.32
C SER A 46 10.41 -3.93 1.11
N SER A 47 11.59 -3.34 1.34
CA SER A 47 11.80 -1.92 1.08
C SER A 47 11.52 -1.57 -0.38
N ASP A 48 11.93 -2.45 -1.31
CA ASP A 48 11.70 -2.24 -2.74
C ASP A 48 10.19 -2.20 -3.07
N ARG A 49 9.39 -3.03 -2.42
CA ARG A 49 7.94 -3.00 -2.61
C ARG A 49 7.33 -1.73 -2.07
N PHE A 50 7.75 -1.26 -0.91
CA PHE A 50 7.27 0.01 -0.35
C PHE A 50 7.62 1.19 -1.26
N GLU A 51 8.82 1.19 -1.82
CA GLU A 51 9.23 2.21 -2.78
C GLU A 51 8.34 2.19 -4.02
N LEU A 52 8.04 1.00 -4.54
CA LEU A 52 7.17 0.83 -5.69
C LEU A 52 5.73 1.29 -5.38
N ILE A 53 5.20 0.90 -4.23
CA ILE A 53 3.85 1.29 -3.78
C ILE A 53 3.77 2.81 -3.68
N ARG A 54 4.76 3.44 -3.03
CA ARG A 54 4.83 4.89 -2.88
C ARG A 54 4.88 5.60 -4.23
N SER A 55 5.76 5.13 -5.11
CA SER A 55 5.92 5.72 -6.45
C SER A 55 4.63 5.62 -7.25
N LYS A 56 3.96 4.47 -7.22
CA LYS A 56 2.71 4.28 -7.96
C LYS A 56 1.58 5.15 -7.40
N ALA A 57 1.47 5.25 -6.07
CA ALA A 57 0.46 6.09 -5.44
C ALA A 57 0.65 7.56 -5.80
N LEU A 58 1.89 8.05 -5.71
CA LEU A 58 2.22 9.44 -6.03
C LEU A 58 2.00 9.75 -7.52
N GLN A 59 2.39 8.82 -8.39
CA GLN A 59 2.18 8.99 -9.84
C GLN A 59 0.70 9.04 -10.19
N HIS A 60 -0.08 8.13 -9.62
CA HIS A 60 -1.53 8.12 -9.85
C HIS A 60 -2.18 9.42 -9.38
N ALA A 61 -1.81 9.89 -8.19
CA ALA A 61 -2.33 11.15 -7.65
C ALA A 61 -1.95 12.34 -8.52
N GLY A 62 -0.76 12.34 -9.10
CA GLY A 62 -0.31 13.38 -10.01
C GLY A 62 -1.08 13.40 -11.33
N GLU A 63 -1.47 12.23 -11.83
CA GLU A 63 -2.24 12.08 -13.07
C GLU A 63 -3.75 12.22 -12.86
N HIS A 64 -4.24 11.95 -11.65
CA HIS A 64 -5.65 12.00 -11.28
C HIS A 64 -5.83 12.91 -10.05
N ARG A 65 -5.82 14.21 -10.30
CA ARG A 65 -5.80 15.23 -9.25
C ARG A 65 -7.07 15.28 -8.41
N GLU A 66 -8.13 14.66 -8.87
CA GLU A 66 -9.37 14.51 -8.10
C GLU A 66 -9.25 13.50 -6.96
N THR A 67 -8.19 12.69 -6.94
CA THR A 67 -7.97 11.70 -5.86
C THR A 67 -7.70 12.41 -4.53
N GLU A 68 -8.47 12.08 -3.51
CA GLU A 68 -8.34 12.66 -2.17
C GLU A 68 -7.85 11.67 -1.13
N CYS A 69 -8.16 10.36 -1.32
CA CYS A 69 -7.90 9.33 -0.34
C CYS A 69 -7.35 8.07 -0.99
N VAL A 70 -6.38 7.45 -0.34
CA VAL A 70 -5.81 6.17 -0.75
C VAL A 70 -5.91 5.20 0.42
N ILE A 71 -6.56 4.05 0.19
CA ILE A 71 -6.67 3.00 1.20
C ILE A 71 -5.69 1.88 0.85
N PHE A 72 -4.75 1.61 1.75
CA PHE A 72 -3.79 0.51 1.61
C PHE A 72 -4.30 -0.67 2.41
N ASP A 73 -4.59 -1.78 1.73
CA ASP A 73 -5.14 -2.98 2.35
C ASP A 73 -4.05 -4.04 2.51
N PHE A 74 -3.67 -4.30 3.74
CA PHE A 74 -2.64 -5.27 4.12
C PHE A 74 -3.21 -6.63 4.51
N THR A 75 -4.50 -6.87 4.28
CA THR A 75 -5.14 -8.15 4.64
C THR A 75 -4.44 -9.35 4.03
N GLY A 76 -3.88 -9.21 2.83
CA GLY A 76 -3.15 -10.26 2.13
C GLY A 76 -1.70 -10.46 2.60
N VAL A 77 -1.24 -9.69 3.59
CA VAL A 77 0.11 -9.80 4.14
C VAL A 77 0.06 -10.64 5.41
N GLN A 78 0.78 -11.76 5.42
CA GLN A 78 0.84 -12.68 6.55
C GLN A 78 2.14 -12.50 7.33
N SER A 79 2.22 -13.11 8.52
CA SER A 79 3.41 -13.00 9.36
C SER A 79 4.67 -13.49 8.66
N GLU A 80 4.57 -14.54 7.83
CA GLU A 80 5.69 -15.07 7.06
C GLU A 80 6.23 -14.06 6.05
N ASP A 81 5.37 -13.20 5.54
CA ASP A 81 5.73 -12.21 4.54
C ASP A 81 6.59 -11.08 5.11
N ILE A 82 6.65 -10.95 6.44
CA ILE A 82 7.38 -9.91 7.16
C ILE A 82 8.66 -10.45 7.80
N GLN A 83 8.95 -11.75 7.70
CA GLN A 83 10.05 -12.41 8.42
C GLN A 83 11.42 -11.81 8.19
N THR A 84 11.69 -11.32 6.99
CA THR A 84 12.97 -10.71 6.63
C THR A 84 13.00 -9.20 6.88
N PHE A 85 11.93 -8.65 7.43
CA PHE A 85 11.77 -7.22 7.62
C PHE A 85 11.67 -6.91 9.11
N ASP A 86 12.57 -6.06 9.60
CA ASP A 86 12.52 -5.60 10.98
C ASP A 86 11.28 -4.71 11.17
N TYR A 87 10.58 -4.86 12.30
CA TYR A 87 9.41 -4.05 12.59
C TYR A 87 9.74 -2.55 12.65
N ASN A 88 10.96 -2.19 13.07
CA ASN A 88 11.41 -0.80 13.03
C ASN A 88 11.51 -0.29 11.58
N GLU A 89 12.06 -1.09 10.69
CA GLU A 89 12.15 -0.74 9.26
C GLU A 89 10.76 -0.61 8.64
N LEU A 90 9.85 -1.53 8.98
CA LEU A 90 8.48 -1.51 8.50
C LEU A 90 7.75 -0.25 8.97
N ALA A 91 7.90 0.11 10.25
CA ALA A 91 7.32 1.33 10.79
C ALA A 91 7.88 2.58 10.10
N ASN A 92 9.18 2.60 9.82
CA ASN A 92 9.81 3.70 9.09
C ASN A 92 9.28 3.81 7.66
N GLU A 93 9.10 2.68 6.97
CA GLU A 93 8.56 2.66 5.61
C GLU A 93 7.11 3.15 5.58
N LEU A 94 6.30 2.72 6.54
CA LEU A 94 4.91 3.19 6.65
C LEU A 94 4.86 4.69 6.93
N THR A 95 5.74 5.19 7.80
CA THR A 95 5.83 6.61 8.11
C THR A 95 6.24 7.42 6.88
N ALA A 96 7.21 6.92 6.12
CA ALA A 96 7.66 7.57 4.88
C ALA A 96 6.55 7.63 3.84
N LEU A 97 5.84 6.53 3.65
CA LEU A 97 4.69 6.46 2.74
C LEU A 97 3.60 7.47 3.16
N ASN A 98 3.26 7.45 4.43
CA ASN A 98 2.23 8.33 4.99
C ASN A 98 2.60 9.81 4.80
N SER A 99 3.83 10.17 5.12
CA SER A 99 4.31 11.55 4.98
C SER A 99 4.31 12.02 3.54
N ALA A 100 4.77 11.18 2.62
CA ALA A 100 4.82 11.52 1.20
C ALA A 100 3.42 11.80 0.64
N LEU A 101 2.44 10.98 0.99
CA LEU A 101 1.06 11.14 0.53
C LEU A 101 0.41 12.38 1.13
N LYS A 102 0.66 12.66 2.41
CA LYS A 102 0.15 13.88 3.06
C LYS A 102 0.73 15.14 2.43
N LEU A 103 1.98 15.11 2.00
CA LEU A 103 2.59 16.24 1.29
C LEU A 103 1.89 16.53 -0.05
N MET A 104 1.31 15.51 -0.67
CA MET A 104 0.51 15.66 -1.90
C MET A 104 -0.92 16.09 -1.62
N GLY A 105 -1.29 16.26 -0.34
CA GLY A 105 -2.65 16.60 0.05
C GLY A 105 -3.59 15.40 0.08
N LEU A 106 -3.05 14.18 0.07
CA LEU A 106 -3.84 12.96 0.12
C LEU A 106 -4.05 12.51 1.56
N ARG A 107 -5.14 11.78 1.77
CA ARG A 107 -5.44 11.14 3.04
C ARG A 107 -5.14 9.65 2.93
N PRO A 108 -4.02 9.16 3.50
CA PRO A 108 -3.72 7.73 3.49
C PRO A 108 -4.44 7.03 4.62
N ILE A 109 -5.05 5.89 4.31
CA ILE A 109 -5.74 5.05 5.28
C ILE A 109 -5.18 3.64 5.16
N TYR A 110 -4.98 2.97 6.28
CA TYR A 110 -4.40 1.62 6.33
C TYR A 110 -5.40 0.66 6.96
N VAL A 111 -5.61 -0.49 6.33
CA VAL A 111 -6.53 -1.51 6.83
C VAL A 111 -5.90 -2.89 6.79
N GLY A 112 -6.41 -3.80 7.58
CA GLY A 112 -6.04 -5.20 7.53
C GLY A 112 -4.70 -5.54 8.14
N PHE A 113 -4.17 -4.72 9.04
CA PHE A 113 -2.93 -5.07 9.76
C PHE A 113 -3.15 -6.30 10.63
N ASN A 114 -2.20 -7.24 10.57
CA ASN A 114 -2.19 -8.41 11.42
C ASN A 114 -2.07 -7.98 12.88
N PRO A 115 -2.90 -8.51 13.80
CA PRO A 115 -2.80 -8.15 15.23
C PRO A 115 -1.42 -8.39 15.84
N ARG A 116 -0.69 -9.41 15.38
CA ARG A 116 0.67 -9.67 15.84
C ARG A 116 1.60 -8.51 15.45
N PHE A 117 1.47 -8.01 14.25
CA PHE A 117 2.24 -6.84 13.77
C PHE A 117 1.96 -5.62 14.67
N VAL A 118 0.69 -5.35 14.95
CA VAL A 118 0.30 -4.22 15.81
C VAL A 118 0.92 -4.37 17.20
N ARG A 119 0.87 -5.58 17.78
CA ARG A 119 1.45 -5.83 19.10
C ARG A 119 2.97 -5.62 19.12
N GLU A 120 3.66 -6.05 18.08
CA GLU A 120 5.12 -5.89 17.98
C GLU A 120 5.51 -4.42 17.88
N ILE A 121 4.77 -3.63 17.10
CA ILE A 121 4.98 -2.19 16.98
C ILE A 121 4.80 -1.51 18.36
N VAL A 122 3.74 -1.84 19.06
CA VAL A 122 3.44 -1.27 20.39
C VAL A 122 4.51 -1.68 21.40
N HIS A 123 4.93 -2.95 21.41
CA HIS A 123 5.96 -3.46 22.31
C HIS A 123 7.32 -2.80 22.08
N ALA A 124 7.65 -2.51 20.82
CA ALA A 124 8.91 -1.85 20.47
C ALA A 124 8.92 -0.36 20.86
N GLY A 125 7.80 0.18 21.34
CA GLY A 125 7.69 1.59 21.68
C GLY A 125 7.71 2.52 20.47
N ILE A 126 7.44 1.99 19.29
CA ILE A 126 7.44 2.76 18.05
C ILE A 126 6.16 3.57 17.97
N GLN A 127 6.31 4.89 17.83
CA GLN A 127 5.16 5.77 17.64
C GLN A 127 4.90 5.94 16.14
N VAL A 128 3.73 5.47 15.71
CA VAL A 128 3.32 5.60 14.31
C VAL A 128 1.95 6.28 14.31
N ASP A 129 1.89 7.47 13.72
CA ASP A 129 0.65 8.24 13.62
C ASP A 129 -0.01 7.98 12.25
N LEU A 130 -0.77 6.90 12.20
CA LEU A 130 -1.46 6.46 10.99
C LEU A 130 -2.96 6.38 11.24
N GLU A 131 -3.75 6.71 10.22
CA GLU A 131 -5.19 6.44 10.25
C GLU A 131 -5.41 4.97 9.87
N VAL A 132 -5.87 4.17 10.84
CA VAL A 132 -5.97 2.71 10.71
C VAL A 132 -7.38 2.24 11.04
N TYR A 133 -7.89 1.33 10.21
CA TYR A 133 -9.13 0.60 10.49
C TYR A 133 -8.83 -0.88 10.39
N GLN A 134 -9.65 -1.70 11.06
CA GLN A 134 -9.43 -3.13 11.09
C GLN A 134 -9.64 -3.78 9.72
N THR A 135 -10.65 -3.31 8.98
CA THR A 135 -11.01 -3.87 7.67
C THR A 135 -11.26 -2.77 6.64
N PHE A 136 -11.18 -3.15 5.37
CA PHE A 136 -11.55 -2.26 4.26
C PHE A 136 -13.01 -1.78 4.40
N ARG A 137 -13.89 -2.69 4.79
CA ARG A 137 -15.30 -2.37 5.01
C ARG A 137 -15.50 -1.28 6.07
N ALA A 138 -14.76 -1.38 7.19
CA ALA A 138 -14.83 -0.38 8.26
C ALA A 138 -14.37 1.00 7.78
N ALA A 139 -13.29 1.03 6.98
CA ALA A 139 -12.80 2.29 6.40
C ALA A 139 -13.82 2.91 5.45
N LEU A 140 -14.43 2.11 4.57
CA LEU A 140 -15.46 2.60 3.66
C LEU A 140 -16.68 3.14 4.40
N LYS A 141 -17.09 2.46 5.45
CA LYS A 141 -18.21 2.90 6.28
C LYS A 141 -17.93 4.28 6.89
N GLU A 142 -16.76 4.47 7.43
CA GLU A 142 -16.36 5.76 8.01
C GLU A 142 -16.37 6.87 6.96
N LEU A 143 -15.82 6.62 5.78
CA LEU A 143 -15.81 7.60 4.69
C LEU A 143 -17.23 7.94 4.21
N LEU A 144 -18.11 6.94 4.12
CA LEU A 144 -19.48 7.15 3.71
C LEU A 144 -20.27 7.92 4.78
N ASP A 145 -20.04 7.63 6.06
CA ASP A 145 -20.68 8.35 7.16
C ASP A 145 -20.23 9.80 7.20
N GLU A 146 -18.95 10.09 6.98
CA GLU A 146 -18.44 11.46 6.86
C GLU A 146 -19.13 12.23 5.73
N LYS A 147 -19.35 11.59 4.59
CA LYS A 147 -20.06 12.22 3.46
C LYS A 147 -21.49 12.53 3.77
N LYS A 148 -22.18 11.64 4.47
CA LYS A 148 -23.57 11.87 4.92
C LYS A 148 -23.64 13.08 5.87
N GLU A 149 -22.73 13.16 6.83
CA GLU A 149 -22.65 14.29 7.75
C GLU A 149 -22.38 15.60 7.03
N SER A 150 -21.45 15.58 6.07
CA SER A 150 -21.14 16.77 5.25
C SER A 150 -22.35 17.24 4.46
N LEU A 151 -23.18 16.31 3.93
CA LEU A 151 -24.38 16.65 3.18
C LEU A 151 -25.51 17.16 4.09
N SER A 152 -25.60 16.61 5.30
CA SER A 152 -26.65 16.99 6.24
C SER A 152 -26.38 18.31 6.96
N SER A 153 -25.13 18.76 6.98
CA SER A 153 -24.75 20.04 7.61
C SER A 153 -24.92 21.25 6.68
N LYS A 154 -25.35 21.01 5.47
CA LYS A 154 -25.73 22.07 4.51
C LYS A 154 -27.24 22.36 4.62
#